data_fa9bd2167c1f85e3744c6f2fe53d2e92
#
_entry.id   fa9bd2167c1f85e3744c6f2fe53d2e92
#
_cell.length_a   1.000
_cell.length_b   1.000
_cell.length_c   1.000
_cell.angle_alpha   90.00
_cell.angle_beta   90.00
_cell.angle_gamma   90.00
#
_symmetry.space_group_name_H-M   'P 1'
#
loop_
_entity.id
_entity.type
_entity.pdbx_description
1 polymer ?
#
loop_
_entity_poly.entity_id
_entity_poly.type
_entity_poly.pdbx_seq_one_letter_code
_entity_poly.pdbx_strand_id
1 'polypeptide(L)'
;MFKIKTLASLAERGELKNKRVFIRADLNVPFNSQGEITEDTRIRASIPGIKLALQSGAAVMVCSHLGRPVEGTEARPEDSLAPVAAHMAELLGQAVPLVQNWVNGVDVSPGQVVVLENCRLNVGEKANADELSQQMAKLCDVYVNDAFGTAHRAQASTHGIAKFAPVACAGPLLEAELVALSVALEKPKRPLVAIVGGSKVSTKLSILESLADKVDQLIVGGGIANTFMLAEGLNIGKSLAEPEQLGQSEAVIKKILSRNAHLPIPEDVVVGKAFAADTPAETKSATEVAEDDMIFDIGPKTAASLAGMLSKAGTIVWNGPVGVFEFDAFAGGTEVIAKAIAESEAFSIAGGGDTLAAIAKFGIANKISYISTGGGAFLEFLEGKKLPALEILEPVSYTHLRAH
;
A
#
# COMPACT_ATOMS: atom_id res chain seq x y z
N MET A 1 14.86 -10.47 -5.76
CA MET A 1 14.49 -11.02 -4.44
C MET A 1 15.27 -10.26 -3.39
N PHE A 2 14.61 -9.56 -2.52
CA PHE A 2 15.23 -8.78 -1.44
C PHE A 2 16.05 -9.72 -0.53
N LYS A 3 17.33 -9.38 -0.29
CA LYS A 3 18.18 -10.11 0.63
C LYS A 3 18.08 -9.48 2.03
N ILE A 4 16.91 -9.51 2.62
CA ILE A 4 16.64 -8.93 3.94
C ILE A 4 16.54 -10.06 4.96
N LYS A 5 17.13 -9.87 6.14
CA LYS A 5 16.91 -10.77 7.29
C LYS A 5 15.45 -10.68 7.72
N THR A 6 14.87 -11.77 8.19
CA THR A 6 13.49 -11.81 8.66
C THR A 6 13.42 -12.22 10.13
N LEU A 7 12.38 -11.75 10.83
CA LEU A 7 12.13 -12.15 12.21
C LEU A 7 11.95 -13.67 12.33
N ALA A 8 11.28 -14.27 11.34
CA ALA A 8 11.10 -15.73 11.27
C ALA A 8 12.45 -16.46 11.23
N SER A 9 13.38 -16.03 10.39
CA SER A 9 14.69 -16.63 10.30
C SER A 9 15.52 -16.51 11.58
N LEU A 10 15.37 -15.41 12.33
CA LEU A 10 16.01 -15.23 13.63
C LEU A 10 15.38 -16.15 14.69
N ALA A 11 14.05 -16.29 14.67
CA ALA A 11 13.31 -17.19 15.56
C ALA A 11 13.73 -18.66 15.36
N GLU A 12 13.77 -19.12 14.12
CA GLU A 12 14.19 -20.49 13.75
C GLU A 12 15.61 -20.83 14.23
N ARG A 13 16.52 -19.84 14.24
CA ARG A 13 17.89 -20.01 14.73
C ARG A 13 18.03 -19.84 16.24
N GLY A 14 16.92 -19.55 16.96
CA GLY A 14 16.94 -19.32 18.41
C GLY A 14 17.62 -18.02 18.83
N GLU A 15 17.80 -17.07 17.91
CA GLU A 15 18.54 -15.82 18.15
C GLU A 15 17.72 -14.76 18.89
N LEU A 16 16.44 -15.02 19.18
CA LEU A 16 15.54 -14.09 19.85
C LEU A 16 15.42 -14.33 21.37
N LYS A 17 15.88 -15.47 21.86
CA LYS A 17 15.76 -15.84 23.29
C LYS A 17 16.50 -14.85 24.19
N ASN A 18 15.79 -14.30 25.15
CA ASN A 18 16.28 -13.27 26.09
C ASN A 18 16.76 -11.97 25.43
N LYS A 19 16.32 -11.71 24.17
CA LYS A 19 16.63 -10.48 23.45
C LYS A 19 15.53 -9.44 23.64
N ARG A 20 15.94 -8.18 23.65
CA ARG A 20 15.03 -7.04 23.58
C ARG A 20 14.72 -6.77 22.12
N VAL A 21 13.46 -6.96 21.73
CA VAL A 21 13.00 -6.85 20.34
C VAL A 21 12.12 -5.60 20.22
N PHE A 22 12.55 -4.65 19.40
CA PHE A 22 11.82 -3.42 19.09
C PHE A 22 11.11 -3.61 17.76
N ILE A 23 9.77 -3.68 17.79
CA ILE A 23 8.94 -3.88 16.59
C ILE A 23 8.30 -2.55 16.20
N ARG A 24 8.64 -2.04 15.00
CA ARG A 24 7.96 -0.91 14.39
C ARG A 24 6.74 -1.42 13.63
N ALA A 25 5.56 -1.28 14.22
CA ALA A 25 4.28 -1.65 13.65
C ALA A 25 3.53 -0.44 13.08
N ASP A 26 2.55 -0.64 12.23
CA ASP A 26 1.60 0.39 11.81
C ASP A 26 0.27 0.20 12.54
N LEU A 27 0.12 0.92 13.66
CA LEU A 27 -1.06 0.90 14.53
C LEU A 27 -1.87 2.20 14.40
N ASN A 28 -1.70 2.94 13.31
CA ASN A 28 -2.43 4.17 13.04
C ASN A 28 -3.86 3.84 12.56
N VAL A 29 -4.71 3.50 13.51
CA VAL A 29 -6.11 3.10 13.32
C VAL A 29 -7.07 4.28 13.48
N PRO A 30 -8.26 4.23 12.86
CA PRO A 30 -9.28 5.26 13.03
C PRO A 30 -10.04 5.11 14.34
N PHE A 31 -10.46 6.27 14.89
CA PHE A 31 -11.29 6.38 16.08
C PHE A 31 -12.60 7.10 15.79
N ASN A 32 -13.64 6.77 16.55
CA ASN A 32 -14.87 7.56 16.58
C ASN A 32 -14.74 8.77 17.51
N SER A 33 -15.81 9.56 17.62
CA SER A 33 -15.85 10.73 18.50
C SER A 33 -15.77 10.40 20.01
N GLN A 34 -16.00 9.15 20.39
CA GLN A 34 -15.88 8.65 21.75
C GLN A 34 -14.47 8.11 22.06
N GLY A 35 -13.54 8.11 21.10
CA GLY A 35 -12.20 7.57 21.24
C GLY A 35 -12.13 6.03 21.16
N GLU A 36 -13.14 5.39 20.57
CA GLU A 36 -13.17 3.95 20.35
C GLU A 36 -12.61 3.63 18.96
N ILE A 37 -11.87 2.52 18.86
CA ILE A 37 -11.31 2.03 17.61
C ILE A 37 -12.46 1.54 16.72
N THR A 38 -12.59 2.10 15.51
CA THR A 38 -13.64 1.74 14.56
C THR A 38 -13.22 0.67 13.55
N GLU A 39 -11.91 0.47 13.40
CA GLU A 39 -11.34 -0.52 12.48
C GLU A 39 -9.99 -0.99 13.05
N ASP A 40 -9.81 -2.31 13.24
CA ASP A 40 -8.65 -2.86 13.95
C ASP A 40 -7.74 -3.76 13.08
N THR A 41 -7.95 -3.79 11.76
CA THR A 41 -7.20 -4.66 10.84
C THR A 41 -5.68 -4.50 10.99
N ARG A 42 -5.20 -3.27 11.18
CA ARG A 42 -3.76 -3.00 11.35
C ARG A 42 -3.22 -3.57 12.66
N ILE A 43 -4.00 -3.50 13.73
CA ILE A 43 -3.63 -4.09 15.01
C ILE A 43 -3.55 -5.61 14.86
N ARG A 44 -4.59 -6.23 14.29
CA ARG A 44 -4.61 -7.68 14.04
C ARG A 44 -3.47 -8.14 13.13
N ALA A 45 -3.13 -7.36 12.11
CA ALA A 45 -2.02 -7.67 11.20
C ALA A 45 -0.65 -7.67 11.89
N SER A 46 -0.47 -6.90 12.97
CA SER A 46 0.78 -6.86 13.73
C SER A 46 0.91 -7.98 14.77
N ILE A 47 -0.19 -8.62 15.19
CA ILE A 47 -0.20 -9.67 16.20
C ILE A 47 0.71 -10.87 15.87
N PRO A 48 0.75 -11.42 14.64
CA PRO A 48 1.61 -12.55 14.31
C PRO A 48 3.10 -12.30 14.60
N GLY A 49 3.62 -11.12 14.24
CA GLY A 49 5.02 -10.75 14.50
C GLY A 49 5.32 -10.63 15.99
N ILE A 50 4.40 -10.03 16.75
CA ILE A 50 4.52 -9.90 18.21
C ILE A 50 4.50 -11.27 18.88
N LYS A 51 3.55 -12.14 18.49
CA LYS A 51 3.45 -13.51 19.02
C LYS A 51 4.71 -14.34 18.70
N LEU A 52 5.24 -14.22 17.51
CA LEU A 52 6.47 -14.92 17.12
C LEU A 52 7.65 -14.53 18.02
N ALA A 53 7.83 -13.24 18.27
CA ALA A 53 8.89 -12.75 19.16
C ALA A 53 8.70 -13.23 20.61
N LEU A 54 7.47 -13.13 21.14
CA LEU A 54 7.14 -13.59 22.50
C LEU A 54 7.37 -15.10 22.68
N GLN A 55 6.88 -15.91 21.74
CA GLN A 55 7.05 -17.37 21.74
C GLN A 55 8.52 -17.79 21.61
N SER A 56 9.35 -16.95 21.01
CA SER A 56 10.79 -17.15 20.93
C SER A 56 11.54 -16.72 22.19
N GLY A 57 10.81 -16.28 23.23
CA GLY A 57 11.39 -15.89 24.53
C GLY A 57 12.00 -14.49 24.55
N ALA A 58 11.54 -13.59 23.69
CA ALA A 58 11.98 -12.19 23.64
C ALA A 58 11.21 -11.30 24.63
N ALA A 59 11.83 -10.18 25.00
CA ALA A 59 11.17 -9.02 25.61
C ALA A 59 10.76 -8.06 24.48
N VAL A 60 9.47 -7.75 24.36
CA VAL A 60 8.94 -7.08 23.15
C VAL A 60 8.50 -5.65 23.46
N MET A 61 8.98 -4.71 22.65
CA MET A 61 8.57 -3.31 22.65
C MET A 61 7.92 -3.01 21.29
N VAL A 62 6.66 -2.58 21.30
CA VAL A 62 5.92 -2.24 20.08
C VAL A 62 5.85 -0.73 19.92
N CYS A 63 6.41 -0.21 18.84
CA CYS A 63 6.45 1.20 18.50
C CYS A 63 5.54 1.48 17.31
N SER A 64 4.76 2.53 17.39
CA SER A 64 3.97 3.03 16.26
C SER A 64 3.75 4.53 16.34
N HIS A 65 3.26 5.08 15.24
CA HIS A 65 2.70 6.42 15.22
C HIS A 65 1.17 6.37 15.28
N LEU A 66 0.57 7.44 15.72
CA LEU A 66 -0.86 7.71 15.66
C LEU A 66 -1.09 9.17 15.26
N GLY A 67 -1.94 9.42 14.28
CA GLY A 67 -2.28 10.78 13.84
C GLY A 67 -1.07 11.62 13.41
N ARG A 68 -1.16 12.91 13.69
CA ARG A 68 -0.14 13.90 13.34
C ARG A 68 0.13 14.88 14.50
N PRO A 69 0.58 14.41 15.66
CA PRO A 69 0.88 15.27 16.79
C PRO A 69 2.05 16.21 16.48
N VAL A 70 2.18 17.22 17.32
CA VAL A 70 3.36 18.10 17.32
C VAL A 70 4.48 17.44 18.11
N GLU A 71 5.67 17.38 17.52
CA GLU A 71 6.87 16.85 18.22
C GLU A 71 7.21 17.69 19.46
N GLY A 72 7.64 17.01 20.51
CA GLY A 72 8.04 17.66 21.78
C GLY A 72 6.87 18.05 22.68
N THR A 73 5.64 17.65 22.36
CA THR A 73 4.48 17.85 23.22
C THR A 73 4.11 16.56 23.98
N GLU A 74 3.36 16.71 25.06
CA GLU A 74 2.72 15.57 25.71
C GLU A 74 1.62 14.96 24.85
N ALA A 75 1.38 13.66 25.02
CA ALA A 75 0.30 12.97 24.32
C ALA A 75 -1.06 13.53 24.78
N ARG A 76 -1.83 14.07 23.83
CA ARG A 76 -3.25 14.34 24.05
C ARG A 76 -4.01 13.00 23.95
N PRO A 77 -5.25 12.89 24.49
CA PRO A 77 -6.03 11.66 24.36
C PRO A 77 -6.14 11.11 22.95
N GLU A 78 -6.32 11.98 21.96
CA GLU A 78 -6.42 11.63 20.55
C GLU A 78 -5.09 11.22 19.88
N ASP A 79 -3.96 11.52 20.52
CA ASP A 79 -2.61 11.19 20.04
C ASP A 79 -2.02 9.97 20.78
N SER A 80 -2.69 9.48 21.82
CA SER A 80 -2.17 8.40 22.67
C SER A 80 -2.50 7.00 22.12
N LEU A 81 -1.54 6.11 22.19
CA LEU A 81 -1.70 4.69 21.87
C LEU A 81 -2.32 3.87 23.02
N ALA A 82 -2.81 4.49 24.08
CA ALA A 82 -3.43 3.78 25.20
C ALA A 82 -4.62 2.89 24.78
N PRO A 83 -5.57 3.33 23.93
CA PRO A 83 -6.65 2.46 23.46
C PRO A 83 -6.15 1.29 22.62
N VAL A 84 -5.09 1.51 21.83
CA VAL A 84 -4.45 0.46 21.02
C VAL A 84 -3.78 -0.58 21.91
N ALA A 85 -3.07 -0.16 22.97
CA ALA A 85 -2.44 -1.06 23.92
C ALA A 85 -3.49 -1.93 24.66
N ALA A 86 -4.62 -1.34 25.06
CA ALA A 86 -5.73 -2.05 25.69
C ALA A 86 -6.33 -3.11 24.75
N HIS A 87 -6.61 -2.74 23.48
CA HIS A 87 -7.14 -3.67 22.48
C HIS A 87 -6.14 -4.79 22.14
N MET A 88 -4.84 -4.46 22.09
CA MET A 88 -3.78 -5.45 21.87
C MET A 88 -3.69 -6.45 23.05
N ALA A 89 -3.91 -6.00 24.28
CA ALA A 89 -3.94 -6.88 25.44
C ALA A 89 -5.06 -7.93 25.34
N GLU A 90 -6.24 -7.55 24.85
CA GLU A 90 -7.35 -8.47 24.59
C GLU A 90 -6.97 -9.52 23.53
N LEU A 91 -6.36 -9.08 22.41
CA LEU A 91 -5.98 -9.96 21.30
C LEU A 91 -4.82 -10.92 21.65
N LEU A 92 -3.94 -10.51 22.55
CA LEU A 92 -2.81 -11.32 23.00
C LEU A 92 -3.15 -12.19 24.22
N GLY A 93 -4.21 -11.85 24.96
CA GLY A 93 -4.60 -12.54 26.18
C GLY A 93 -3.61 -12.33 27.33
N GLN A 94 -2.87 -11.21 27.33
CA GLN A 94 -1.93 -10.83 28.38
C GLN A 94 -1.83 -9.30 28.53
N ALA A 95 -1.27 -8.84 29.64
CA ALA A 95 -1.06 -7.41 29.88
C ALA A 95 -0.14 -6.79 28.82
N VAL A 96 -0.53 -5.62 28.31
CA VAL A 96 0.24 -4.80 27.36
C VAL A 96 0.28 -3.36 27.89
N PRO A 97 1.19 -3.03 28.82
CA PRO A 97 1.31 -1.68 29.35
C PRO A 97 1.74 -0.68 28.29
N LEU A 98 1.23 0.55 28.39
CA LEU A 98 1.73 1.69 27.64
C LEU A 98 2.91 2.33 28.42
N VAL A 99 4.03 2.55 27.75
CA VAL A 99 5.21 3.19 28.32
C VAL A 99 5.37 4.59 27.75
N GLN A 100 5.28 5.60 28.62
CA GLN A 100 5.55 7.00 28.28
C GLN A 100 7.05 7.32 28.43
N ASN A 101 7.53 8.37 27.76
CA ASN A 101 8.94 8.82 27.85
C ASN A 101 9.99 7.72 27.63
N TRP A 102 9.64 6.73 26.83
CA TRP A 102 10.33 5.47 26.64
C TRP A 102 11.73 5.59 26.03
N VAL A 103 12.06 6.69 25.36
CA VAL A 103 13.38 6.90 24.75
C VAL A 103 14.53 6.90 25.76
N ASN A 104 14.22 7.13 27.03
CA ASN A 104 15.18 7.15 28.14
C ASN A 104 15.39 5.77 28.80
N GLY A 105 14.62 4.78 28.41
CA GLY A 105 14.67 3.42 28.94
C GLY A 105 13.30 2.76 28.99
N VAL A 106 13.28 1.44 28.85
CA VAL A 106 12.08 0.61 28.91
C VAL A 106 12.36 -0.59 29.80
N ASP A 107 11.51 -0.80 30.80
CA ASP A 107 11.55 -2.00 31.64
C ASP A 107 10.58 -3.04 31.06
N VAL A 108 11.14 -4.08 30.46
CA VAL A 108 10.39 -5.20 29.87
C VAL A 108 11.23 -6.47 29.94
N SER A 109 10.64 -7.55 30.43
CA SER A 109 11.30 -8.85 30.60
C SER A 109 10.92 -9.84 29.48
N PRO A 110 11.72 -10.89 29.24
CA PRO A 110 11.39 -11.96 28.31
C PRO A 110 9.99 -12.53 28.56
N GLY A 111 9.19 -12.66 27.48
CA GLY A 111 7.80 -13.08 27.52
C GLY A 111 6.80 -11.95 27.78
N GLN A 112 7.25 -10.74 28.06
CA GLN A 112 6.42 -9.55 28.21
C GLN A 112 6.43 -8.72 26.94
N VAL A 113 5.34 -7.96 26.76
CA VAL A 113 5.19 -6.98 25.67
C VAL A 113 4.69 -5.66 26.23
N VAL A 114 5.22 -4.57 25.73
CA VAL A 114 4.78 -3.20 26.03
C VAL A 114 4.53 -2.43 24.74
N VAL A 115 3.61 -1.48 24.78
CA VAL A 115 3.44 -0.48 23.69
C VAL A 115 4.14 0.81 24.14
N LEU A 116 4.97 1.33 23.26
CA LEU A 116 5.65 2.61 23.46
C LEU A 116 4.70 3.74 23.01
N GLU A 117 4.58 4.81 23.80
CA GLU A 117 3.73 5.93 23.43
C GLU A 117 4.17 6.52 22.08
N ASN A 118 3.24 7.05 21.35
CA ASN A 118 3.31 7.57 19.98
C ASN A 118 4.68 8.15 19.62
N CYS A 119 5.40 7.47 18.74
CA CYS A 119 6.77 7.85 18.36
C CYS A 119 6.86 9.27 17.75
N ARG A 120 5.77 9.78 17.16
CA ARG A 120 5.71 11.12 16.58
C ARG A 120 5.72 12.26 17.58
N LEU A 121 5.63 11.96 18.88
CA LEU A 121 5.82 12.95 19.94
C LEU A 121 7.30 13.25 20.19
N ASN A 122 8.21 12.37 19.79
CA ASN A 122 9.64 12.56 19.99
C ASN A 122 10.23 13.55 18.96
N VAL A 123 10.95 14.54 19.46
CA VAL A 123 11.66 15.52 18.61
C VAL A 123 12.70 14.79 17.79
N GLY A 124 12.66 15.01 16.47
CA GLY A 124 13.57 14.38 15.52
C GLY A 124 13.03 13.12 14.85
N GLU A 125 11.83 12.64 15.21
CA GLU A 125 11.23 11.48 14.53
C GLU A 125 11.05 11.73 13.05
N LYS A 126 10.38 12.82 12.66
CA LYS A 126 10.14 13.16 11.25
C LYS A 126 11.41 13.53 10.51
N ALA A 127 12.35 14.16 11.20
CA ALA A 127 13.64 14.57 10.64
C ALA A 127 14.63 13.41 10.47
N ASN A 128 14.28 12.20 10.91
CA ASN A 128 15.18 11.04 10.92
C ASN A 128 16.49 11.33 11.65
N ALA A 129 16.40 12.03 12.79
CA ALA A 129 17.57 12.51 13.52
C ALA A 129 18.40 11.34 14.07
N ASP A 130 19.71 11.38 13.82
CA ASP A 130 20.64 10.33 14.25
C ASP A 130 20.68 10.18 15.78
N GLU A 131 20.54 11.28 16.54
CA GLU A 131 20.54 11.27 18.00
C GLU A 131 19.37 10.44 18.57
N LEU A 132 18.13 10.71 18.07
CA LEU A 132 16.95 9.96 18.46
C LEU A 132 17.06 8.49 18.02
N SER A 133 17.54 8.26 16.79
CA SER A 133 17.75 6.93 16.25
C SER A 133 18.71 6.08 17.08
N GLN A 134 19.80 6.68 17.56
CA GLN A 134 20.77 6.05 18.45
C GLN A 134 20.16 5.75 19.82
N GLN A 135 19.36 6.66 20.36
CA GLN A 135 18.64 6.42 21.62
C GLN A 135 17.70 5.22 21.51
N MET A 136 16.90 5.17 20.44
CA MET A 136 16.02 4.04 20.15
C MET A 136 16.79 2.73 19.99
N ALA A 137 17.90 2.75 19.25
CA ALA A 137 18.72 1.56 19.00
C ALA A 137 19.34 0.98 20.28
N LYS A 138 19.66 1.80 21.28
CA LYS A 138 20.17 1.35 22.58
C LYS A 138 19.14 0.57 23.39
N LEU A 139 17.86 0.74 23.10
CA LEU A 139 16.77 0.02 23.80
C LEU A 139 16.68 -1.44 23.36
N CYS A 140 17.22 -1.82 22.22
CA CYS A 140 16.99 -3.15 21.66
C CYS A 140 18.28 -3.85 21.21
N ASP A 141 18.18 -5.17 21.14
CA ASP A 141 19.17 -6.05 20.53
C ASP A 141 18.80 -6.38 19.07
N VAL A 142 17.48 -6.37 18.79
CA VAL A 142 16.92 -6.61 17.45
C VAL A 142 15.85 -5.56 17.15
N TYR A 143 16.02 -4.85 16.05
CA TYR A 143 15.01 -3.99 15.45
C TYR A 143 14.25 -4.74 14.37
N VAL A 144 12.94 -4.67 14.40
CA VAL A 144 12.03 -5.28 13.41
C VAL A 144 11.20 -4.19 12.75
N ASN A 145 11.30 -4.04 11.44
CA ASN A 145 10.33 -3.24 10.69
C ASN A 145 9.18 -4.15 10.23
N ASP A 146 7.99 -3.90 10.72
CA ASP A 146 6.76 -4.62 10.36
C ASP A 146 5.64 -3.66 9.93
N ALA A 147 6.02 -2.56 9.27
CA ALA A 147 5.16 -1.44 8.93
C ALA A 147 5.35 -0.99 7.47
N PHE A 148 4.94 -1.81 6.50
CA PHE A 148 5.07 -1.48 5.08
C PHE A 148 4.41 -0.14 4.72
N GLY A 149 3.25 0.18 5.30
CA GLY A 149 2.55 1.45 5.07
C GLY A 149 3.38 2.71 5.32
N THR A 150 4.45 2.60 6.11
CA THR A 150 5.38 3.71 6.40
C THR A 150 6.75 3.57 5.73
N ALA A 151 6.96 2.53 4.94
CA ALA A 151 8.28 2.19 4.38
C ALA A 151 8.82 3.24 3.40
N HIS A 152 7.95 4.06 2.82
CA HIS A 152 8.31 5.18 1.95
C HIS A 152 8.86 6.40 2.69
N ARG A 153 8.90 6.38 4.04
CA ARG A 153 9.36 7.49 4.86
C ARG A 153 10.68 7.17 5.55
N ALA A 154 11.68 8.00 5.35
CA ALA A 154 12.91 7.98 6.15
C ALA A 154 12.66 8.76 7.45
N GLN A 155 12.24 8.07 8.51
CA GLN A 155 12.01 8.63 9.85
C GLN A 155 12.84 7.86 10.88
N ALA A 156 13.04 8.41 12.08
CA ALA A 156 13.91 7.78 13.08
C ALA A 156 13.45 6.36 13.43
N SER A 157 12.14 6.13 13.63
CA SER A 157 11.59 4.82 13.99
C SER A 157 11.47 3.82 12.82
N THR A 158 11.51 4.28 11.56
CA THR A 158 11.35 3.42 10.37
C THR A 158 12.65 3.18 9.62
N HIS A 159 13.60 4.09 9.73
CA HIS A 159 14.86 4.06 8.99
C HIS A 159 16.08 4.23 9.91
N GLY A 160 16.15 5.36 10.65
CA GLY A 160 17.33 5.71 11.43
C GLY A 160 17.73 4.68 12.47
N ILE A 161 16.76 4.12 13.20
CA ILE A 161 17.01 3.05 14.19
C ILE A 161 17.71 1.84 13.58
N ALA A 162 17.33 1.44 12.35
CA ALA A 162 17.94 0.30 11.65
C ALA A 162 19.43 0.52 11.34
N LYS A 163 19.85 1.77 11.18
CA LYS A 163 21.25 2.14 10.95
C LYS A 163 22.14 1.84 12.15
N PHE A 164 21.59 1.95 13.37
CA PHE A 164 22.34 1.84 14.62
C PHE A 164 22.04 0.59 15.45
N ALA A 165 20.93 -0.11 15.18
CA ALA A 165 20.58 -1.34 15.87
C ALA A 165 21.60 -2.46 15.59
N PRO A 166 21.91 -3.31 16.59
CA PRO A 166 22.84 -4.43 16.39
C PRO A 166 22.37 -5.42 15.31
N VAL A 167 21.06 -5.67 15.24
CA VAL A 167 20.42 -6.47 14.20
C VAL A 167 19.16 -5.74 13.75
N ALA A 168 18.98 -5.63 12.43
CA ALA A 168 17.77 -5.11 11.83
C ALA A 168 17.18 -6.13 10.86
N CYS A 169 15.85 -6.33 10.89
CA CYS A 169 15.16 -7.32 10.07
C CYS A 169 13.73 -6.89 9.72
N ALA A 170 13.13 -7.60 8.77
CA ALA A 170 11.71 -7.47 8.43
C ALA A 170 10.85 -8.35 9.34
N GLY A 171 9.71 -7.82 9.76
CA GLY A 171 8.65 -8.61 10.39
C GLY A 171 7.80 -9.36 9.37
N PRO A 172 6.90 -10.26 9.81
CA PRO A 172 6.11 -11.10 8.92
C PRO A 172 5.22 -10.33 7.94
N LEU A 173 4.64 -9.20 8.36
CA LEU A 173 3.80 -8.38 7.51
C LEU A 173 4.64 -7.74 6.39
N LEU A 174 5.78 -7.15 6.75
CA LEU A 174 6.69 -6.56 5.77
C LEU A 174 7.24 -7.61 4.81
N GLU A 175 7.60 -8.78 5.30
CA GLU A 175 8.08 -9.91 4.49
C GLU A 175 7.01 -10.35 3.48
N ALA A 176 5.75 -10.50 3.90
CA ALA A 176 4.64 -10.88 3.02
C ALA A 176 4.40 -9.85 1.90
N GLU A 177 4.45 -8.55 2.23
CA GLU A 177 4.35 -7.47 1.23
C GLU A 177 5.48 -7.57 0.20
N LEU A 178 6.72 -7.76 0.65
CA LEU A 178 7.88 -7.86 -0.24
C LEU A 178 7.81 -9.08 -1.15
N VAL A 179 7.37 -10.22 -0.63
CA VAL A 179 7.16 -11.43 -1.42
C VAL A 179 6.10 -11.20 -2.48
N ALA A 180 4.96 -10.63 -2.11
CA ALA A 180 3.86 -10.37 -3.04
C ALA A 180 4.29 -9.39 -4.15
N LEU A 181 4.98 -8.30 -3.81
CA LEU A 181 5.49 -7.32 -4.76
C LEU A 181 6.56 -7.91 -5.70
N SER A 182 7.46 -8.74 -5.17
CA SER A 182 8.48 -9.42 -5.97
C SER A 182 7.84 -10.41 -6.97
N VAL A 183 6.85 -11.18 -6.54
CA VAL A 183 6.09 -12.09 -7.42
C VAL A 183 5.38 -11.30 -8.52
N ALA A 184 4.78 -10.16 -8.16
CA ALA A 184 3.98 -9.38 -9.11
C ALA A 184 4.83 -8.60 -10.13
N LEU A 185 6.00 -8.08 -9.76
CA LEU A 185 6.72 -7.09 -10.57
C LEU A 185 8.14 -7.49 -10.97
N GLU A 186 8.86 -8.31 -10.16
CA GLU A 186 10.22 -8.73 -10.52
C GLU A 186 10.22 -10.00 -11.38
N LYS A 187 9.35 -10.96 -11.06
CA LYS A 187 9.25 -12.25 -11.75
C LYS A 187 7.79 -12.65 -12.00
N PRO A 188 7.02 -11.80 -12.70
CA PRO A 188 5.61 -12.08 -12.94
C PRO A 188 5.42 -13.28 -13.86
N LYS A 189 4.42 -14.11 -13.55
CA LYS A 189 3.86 -15.04 -14.53
C LYS A 189 3.15 -14.22 -15.61
N ARG A 190 3.50 -14.43 -16.86
CA ARG A 190 2.94 -13.69 -18.00
C ARG A 190 1.63 -14.32 -18.51
N PRO A 191 0.72 -13.55 -19.08
CA PRO A 191 0.73 -12.10 -19.21
C PRO A 191 0.63 -11.35 -17.89
N LEU A 192 1.39 -10.23 -17.75
CA LEU A 192 1.25 -9.27 -16.66
C LEU A 192 0.27 -8.19 -17.08
N VAL A 193 -0.84 -8.11 -16.40
CA VAL A 193 -1.88 -7.09 -16.59
C VAL A 193 -1.88 -6.13 -15.43
N ALA A 194 -1.77 -4.84 -15.69
CA ALA A 194 -1.95 -3.80 -14.68
C ALA A 194 -3.22 -2.99 -14.95
N ILE A 195 -3.92 -2.64 -13.90
CA ILE A 195 -5.09 -1.76 -13.92
C ILE A 195 -4.73 -0.51 -13.11
N VAL A 196 -4.77 0.66 -13.75
CA VAL A 196 -4.51 1.96 -13.14
C VAL A 196 -5.73 2.85 -13.35
N GLY A 197 -6.54 2.98 -12.31
CA GLY A 197 -7.70 3.87 -12.29
C GLY A 197 -7.44 5.12 -11.44
N GLY A 198 -8.24 6.14 -11.68
CA GLY A 198 -8.17 7.38 -10.92
C GLY A 198 -8.68 8.57 -11.71
N SER A 199 -8.74 9.72 -11.03
CA SER A 199 -9.29 10.94 -11.61
C SER A 199 -8.30 11.69 -12.50
N LYS A 200 -6.98 11.58 -12.25
CA LYS A 200 -5.95 12.42 -12.87
C LYS A 200 -4.70 11.63 -13.28
N VAL A 201 -4.27 11.80 -14.54
CA VAL A 201 -3.01 11.28 -15.09
C VAL A 201 -1.82 11.84 -14.29
N SER A 202 -1.81 13.15 -14.00
CA SER A 202 -0.72 13.83 -13.30
C SER A 202 -0.38 13.20 -11.95
N THR A 203 -1.37 12.66 -11.24
CA THR A 203 -1.16 12.00 -9.94
C THR A 203 -0.66 10.56 -10.05
N LYS A 204 -0.76 9.94 -11.22
CA LYS A 204 -0.40 8.53 -11.48
C LYS A 204 0.66 8.38 -12.59
N LEU A 205 1.17 9.49 -13.11
CA LEU A 205 2.05 9.46 -14.29
C LEU A 205 3.28 8.56 -14.05
N SER A 206 3.95 8.71 -12.91
CA SER A 206 5.13 7.89 -12.58
C SER A 206 4.80 6.39 -12.50
N ILE A 207 3.58 6.03 -12.03
CA ILE A 207 3.10 4.65 -12.02
C ILE A 207 2.87 4.15 -13.44
N LEU A 208 2.18 4.96 -14.27
CA LEU A 208 1.89 4.62 -15.67
C LEU A 208 3.18 4.41 -16.47
N GLU A 209 4.16 5.30 -16.31
CA GLU A 209 5.48 5.21 -16.96
C GLU A 209 6.26 3.98 -16.50
N SER A 210 6.30 3.71 -15.20
CA SER A 210 7.00 2.56 -14.62
C SER A 210 6.36 1.23 -15.07
N LEU A 211 5.04 1.14 -15.06
CA LEU A 211 4.32 -0.06 -15.50
C LEU A 211 4.40 -0.26 -17.02
N ALA A 212 4.42 0.83 -17.80
CA ALA A 212 4.57 0.76 -19.25
C ALA A 212 5.84 0.02 -19.71
N ASP A 213 6.88 -0.01 -18.87
CA ASP A 213 8.11 -0.78 -19.11
C ASP A 213 7.99 -2.28 -18.82
N LYS A 214 6.97 -2.70 -18.08
CA LYS A 214 6.93 -4.05 -17.48
C LYS A 214 5.75 -4.90 -17.94
N VAL A 215 4.60 -4.27 -18.20
CA VAL A 215 3.33 -4.97 -18.44
C VAL A 215 3.20 -5.49 -19.87
N ASP A 216 2.38 -6.52 -20.05
CA ASP A 216 1.91 -6.97 -21.34
C ASP A 216 0.60 -6.26 -21.74
N GLN A 217 -0.17 -5.84 -20.72
CA GLN A 217 -1.41 -5.09 -20.91
C GLN A 217 -1.56 -4.05 -19.81
N LEU A 218 -1.91 -2.81 -20.19
CA LEU A 218 -2.20 -1.73 -19.25
C LEU A 218 -3.65 -1.29 -19.45
N ILE A 219 -4.48 -1.53 -18.44
CA ILE A 219 -5.87 -1.06 -18.40
C ILE A 219 -5.88 0.26 -17.62
N VAL A 220 -6.48 1.29 -18.20
CA VAL A 220 -6.68 2.59 -17.56
C VAL A 220 -8.16 2.81 -17.27
N GLY A 221 -8.48 3.54 -16.20
CA GLY A 221 -9.86 3.77 -15.76
C GLY A 221 -10.11 5.19 -15.25
N GLY A 222 -11.38 5.59 -15.20
CA GLY A 222 -11.80 6.90 -14.71
C GLY A 222 -11.32 8.07 -15.55
N GLY A 223 -11.01 9.20 -14.93
CA GLY A 223 -10.48 10.40 -15.62
C GLY A 223 -9.16 10.16 -16.32
N ILE A 224 -8.37 9.17 -15.87
CA ILE A 224 -7.16 8.73 -16.57
C ILE A 224 -7.56 8.17 -17.94
N ALA A 225 -8.52 7.23 -18.01
CA ALA A 225 -9.01 6.69 -19.27
C ALA A 225 -9.56 7.77 -20.20
N ASN A 226 -10.32 8.73 -19.65
CA ASN A 226 -10.84 9.85 -20.45
C ASN A 226 -9.72 10.68 -21.08
N THR A 227 -8.62 10.92 -20.35
CA THR A 227 -7.46 11.64 -20.88
C THR A 227 -6.76 10.83 -21.99
N PHE A 228 -6.65 9.51 -21.83
CA PHE A 228 -6.11 8.62 -22.87
C PHE A 228 -7.03 8.55 -24.10
N MET A 229 -8.36 8.50 -23.92
CA MET A 229 -9.32 8.57 -25.03
C MET A 229 -9.18 9.88 -25.81
N LEU A 230 -9.01 11.00 -25.09
CA LEU A 230 -8.78 12.31 -25.72
C LEU A 230 -7.46 12.35 -26.49
N ALA A 231 -6.39 11.70 -25.97
CA ALA A 231 -5.10 11.57 -26.65
C ALA A 231 -5.21 10.75 -27.95
N GLU A 232 -6.13 9.78 -28.02
CA GLU A 232 -6.46 9.01 -29.22
C GLU A 232 -7.47 9.73 -30.16
N GLY A 233 -7.80 10.99 -29.86
CA GLY A 233 -8.66 11.82 -30.70
C GLY A 233 -10.16 11.59 -30.53
N LEU A 234 -10.59 10.88 -29.49
CA LEU A 234 -12.01 10.67 -29.19
C LEU A 234 -12.62 11.89 -28.49
N ASN A 235 -13.88 12.20 -28.82
CA ASN A 235 -14.64 13.18 -28.05
C ASN A 235 -15.06 12.60 -26.70
N ILE A 236 -14.78 13.32 -25.63
CA ILE A 236 -15.12 12.93 -24.25
C ILE A 236 -16.16 13.86 -23.60
N GLY A 237 -16.72 14.80 -24.36
CA GLY A 237 -17.70 15.77 -23.87
C GLY A 237 -17.17 16.61 -22.70
N LYS A 238 -17.96 16.68 -21.63
CA LYS A 238 -17.59 17.37 -20.36
C LYS A 238 -16.94 16.44 -19.35
N SER A 239 -16.43 15.30 -19.75
CA SER A 239 -15.80 14.32 -18.87
C SER A 239 -14.58 14.91 -18.17
N LEU A 240 -14.34 14.45 -16.94
CA LEU A 240 -13.10 14.76 -16.22
C LEU A 240 -11.89 14.25 -16.99
N ALA A 241 -10.98 15.13 -17.36
CA ALA A 241 -9.73 14.83 -18.04
C ALA A 241 -8.69 15.92 -17.77
N GLU A 242 -7.46 15.66 -18.14
CA GLU A 242 -6.33 16.62 -18.06
C GLU A 242 -5.74 16.84 -19.47
N PRO A 243 -6.28 17.81 -20.27
CA PRO A 243 -5.76 18.09 -21.61
C PRO A 243 -4.28 18.47 -21.63
N GLU A 244 -3.76 19.05 -20.56
CA GLU A 244 -2.35 19.38 -20.39
C GLU A 244 -1.45 18.14 -20.27
N GLN A 245 -2.03 16.95 -20.05
CA GLN A 245 -1.32 15.68 -19.94
C GLN A 245 -1.38 14.82 -21.21
N LEU A 246 -1.88 15.37 -22.33
CA LEU A 246 -2.01 14.61 -23.59
C LEU A 246 -0.66 14.10 -24.08
N GLY A 247 0.37 14.95 -24.08
CA GLY A 247 1.72 14.54 -24.51
C GLY A 247 2.31 13.40 -23.70
N GLN A 248 2.07 13.39 -22.38
CA GLN A 248 2.49 12.31 -21.49
C GLN A 248 1.69 11.03 -21.74
N SER A 249 0.39 11.15 -21.97
CA SER A 249 -0.48 10.01 -22.29
C SER A 249 -0.07 9.38 -23.64
N GLU A 250 0.19 10.17 -24.66
CA GLU A 250 0.72 9.70 -25.95
C GLU A 250 2.07 9.00 -25.80
N ALA A 251 2.97 9.53 -24.96
CA ALA A 251 4.26 8.91 -24.69
C ALA A 251 4.10 7.52 -24.03
N VAL A 252 3.17 7.37 -23.09
CA VAL A 252 2.85 6.07 -22.46
C VAL A 252 2.29 5.10 -23.51
N ILE A 253 1.33 5.52 -24.34
CA ILE A 253 0.77 4.70 -25.42
C ILE A 253 1.89 4.22 -26.35
N LYS A 254 2.72 5.14 -26.83
CA LYS A 254 3.84 4.83 -27.74
C LYS A 254 4.82 3.83 -27.10
N LYS A 255 5.12 3.99 -25.82
CA LYS A 255 6.00 3.10 -25.07
C LYS A 255 5.43 1.69 -24.97
N ILE A 256 4.15 1.54 -24.63
CA ILE A 256 3.43 0.27 -24.58
C ILE A 256 3.48 -0.42 -25.95
N LEU A 257 3.08 0.28 -27.03
CA LEU A 257 3.04 -0.27 -28.36
C LEU A 257 4.42 -0.67 -28.90
N SER A 258 5.47 0.08 -28.56
CA SER A 258 6.85 -0.23 -28.98
C SER A 258 7.37 -1.57 -28.41
N ARG A 259 6.73 -2.08 -27.37
CA ARG A 259 7.05 -3.35 -26.72
C ARG A 259 6.10 -4.50 -27.13
N ASN A 260 5.23 -4.28 -28.13
CA ASN A 260 4.14 -5.20 -28.48
C ASN A 260 3.20 -5.51 -27.30
N ALA A 261 3.09 -4.60 -26.34
CA ALA A 261 2.10 -4.64 -25.28
C ALA A 261 0.83 -3.89 -25.70
N HIS A 262 -0.25 -4.03 -24.92
CA HIS A 262 -1.54 -3.46 -25.27
C HIS A 262 -2.00 -2.46 -24.21
N LEU A 263 -2.59 -1.35 -24.68
CA LEU A 263 -3.34 -0.40 -23.87
C LEU A 263 -4.74 -0.28 -24.50
N PRO A 264 -5.72 -1.09 -24.08
CA PRO A 264 -7.05 -1.07 -24.64
C PRO A 264 -7.76 0.25 -24.31
N ILE A 265 -8.26 0.93 -25.32
CA ILE A 265 -9.13 2.10 -25.19
C ILE A 265 -10.58 1.62 -25.19
N PRO A 266 -11.48 2.19 -24.34
CA PRO A 266 -12.88 1.80 -24.30
C PRO A 266 -13.57 1.90 -25.67
N GLU A 267 -14.30 0.84 -26.03
CA GLU A 267 -15.14 0.82 -27.25
C GLU A 267 -16.51 1.41 -26.98
N ASP A 268 -17.01 1.26 -25.75
CA ASP A 268 -18.24 1.83 -25.26
C ASP A 268 -18.04 2.35 -23.83
N VAL A 269 -18.90 3.28 -23.44
CA VAL A 269 -18.84 4.02 -22.19
C VAL A 269 -20.24 4.18 -21.61
N VAL A 270 -20.32 4.40 -20.30
CA VAL A 270 -21.56 4.80 -19.61
C VAL A 270 -21.44 6.27 -19.24
N VAL A 271 -22.37 7.06 -19.75
CA VAL A 271 -22.36 8.52 -19.56
C VAL A 271 -23.54 8.99 -18.73
N GLY A 272 -23.40 10.15 -18.13
CA GLY A 272 -24.45 10.91 -17.48
C GLY A 272 -24.32 12.40 -17.82
N LYS A 273 -25.32 13.20 -17.45
CA LYS A 273 -25.33 14.66 -17.71
C LYS A 273 -24.90 15.48 -16.49
N ALA A 274 -24.83 14.86 -15.30
CA ALA A 274 -24.40 15.50 -14.08
C ALA A 274 -23.68 14.48 -13.17
N PHE A 275 -22.74 14.95 -12.37
CA PHE A 275 -22.07 14.12 -11.35
C PHE A 275 -22.99 14.01 -10.12
N ALA A 276 -23.96 13.10 -10.18
CA ALA A 276 -24.92 12.83 -9.12
C ALA A 276 -25.35 11.37 -9.15
N ALA A 277 -25.67 10.82 -7.98
CA ALA A 277 -26.01 9.42 -7.83
C ALA A 277 -27.33 9.01 -8.54
N ASP A 278 -28.23 9.98 -8.73
CA ASP A 278 -29.53 9.83 -9.38
C ASP A 278 -29.54 10.25 -10.86
N THR A 279 -28.38 10.61 -11.41
CA THR A 279 -28.28 11.00 -12.82
C THR A 279 -28.57 9.77 -13.70
N PRO A 280 -29.42 9.88 -14.75
CA PRO A 280 -29.68 8.79 -15.67
C PRO A 280 -28.40 8.34 -16.38
N ALA A 281 -28.14 7.02 -16.35
CA ALA A 281 -27.01 6.43 -17.04
C ALA A 281 -27.41 5.99 -18.46
N GLU A 282 -26.58 6.31 -19.45
CA GLU A 282 -26.76 5.91 -20.83
C GLU A 282 -25.49 5.25 -21.35
N THR A 283 -25.63 4.07 -21.98
CA THR A 283 -24.50 3.40 -22.65
C THR A 283 -24.39 3.90 -24.09
N LYS A 284 -23.21 4.36 -24.47
CA LYS A 284 -22.90 4.85 -25.82
C LYS A 284 -21.64 4.20 -26.37
N SER A 285 -21.53 4.15 -27.71
CA SER A 285 -20.24 3.96 -28.36
C SER A 285 -19.28 5.08 -27.94
N ALA A 286 -18.01 4.76 -27.75
CA ALA A 286 -16.98 5.76 -27.45
C ALA A 286 -16.86 6.84 -28.52
N THR A 287 -17.29 6.56 -29.78
CA THR A 287 -17.31 7.50 -30.88
C THR A 287 -18.57 8.39 -30.95
N GLU A 288 -19.56 8.13 -30.08
CA GLU A 288 -20.88 8.82 -30.09
C GLU A 288 -21.10 9.66 -28.81
N VAL A 289 -20.04 9.92 -28.04
CA VAL A 289 -20.10 10.78 -26.86
C VAL A 289 -20.44 12.21 -27.28
N ALA A 290 -21.52 12.77 -26.73
CA ALA A 290 -21.96 14.13 -27.02
C ALA A 290 -21.16 15.18 -26.22
N GLU A 291 -21.22 16.44 -26.68
CA GLU A 291 -20.48 17.54 -26.02
C GLU A 291 -20.88 17.78 -24.55
N ASP A 292 -22.12 17.44 -24.19
CA ASP A 292 -22.67 17.61 -22.83
C ASP A 292 -22.63 16.33 -21.99
N ASP A 293 -22.11 15.22 -22.55
CA ASP A 293 -21.93 13.97 -21.81
C ASP A 293 -20.74 14.04 -20.86
N MET A 294 -20.85 13.29 -19.75
CA MET A 294 -19.77 13.00 -18.82
C MET A 294 -19.61 11.50 -18.70
N ILE A 295 -18.44 10.98 -19.06
CA ILE A 295 -18.13 9.55 -18.95
C ILE A 295 -17.85 9.21 -17.48
N PHE A 296 -18.63 8.27 -16.93
CA PHE A 296 -18.52 7.84 -15.54
C PHE A 296 -18.13 6.37 -15.38
N ASP A 297 -18.24 5.57 -16.45
CA ASP A 297 -17.83 4.16 -16.42
C ASP A 297 -17.50 3.68 -17.84
N ILE A 298 -16.80 2.55 -17.92
CA ILE A 298 -16.68 1.79 -19.16
C ILE A 298 -18.01 1.09 -19.47
N GLY A 299 -18.29 0.91 -20.75
CA GLY A 299 -19.51 0.20 -21.17
C GLY A 299 -19.37 -1.32 -21.07
N PRO A 300 -20.48 -2.05 -21.24
CA PRO A 300 -20.53 -3.50 -21.07
C PRO A 300 -19.67 -4.27 -22.08
N LYS A 301 -19.50 -3.78 -23.31
CA LYS A 301 -18.63 -4.42 -24.32
C LYS A 301 -17.16 -4.31 -23.89
N THR A 302 -16.74 -3.12 -23.48
CA THR A 302 -15.39 -2.87 -22.96
C THR A 302 -15.14 -3.73 -21.73
N ALA A 303 -16.07 -3.75 -20.76
CA ALA A 303 -15.94 -4.56 -19.55
C ALA A 303 -15.78 -6.05 -19.85
N ALA A 304 -16.57 -6.60 -20.79
CA ALA A 304 -16.47 -8.00 -21.20
C ALA A 304 -15.12 -8.31 -21.88
N SER A 305 -14.64 -7.42 -22.74
CA SER A 305 -13.33 -7.55 -23.40
C SER A 305 -12.19 -7.57 -22.35
N LEU A 306 -12.21 -6.63 -21.41
CA LEU A 306 -11.21 -6.55 -20.33
C LEU A 306 -11.28 -7.77 -19.41
N ALA A 307 -12.47 -8.26 -19.06
CA ALA A 307 -12.65 -9.50 -18.31
C ALA A 307 -12.02 -10.71 -19.02
N GLY A 308 -12.17 -10.78 -20.35
CA GLY A 308 -11.52 -11.80 -21.18
C GLY A 308 -9.99 -11.72 -21.18
N MET A 309 -9.42 -10.52 -21.03
CA MET A 309 -7.96 -10.34 -20.84
C MET A 309 -7.52 -10.82 -19.45
N LEU A 310 -8.26 -10.41 -18.43
CA LEU A 310 -7.97 -10.78 -17.02
C LEU A 310 -8.06 -12.28 -16.77
N SER A 311 -8.99 -12.97 -17.40
CA SER A 311 -9.12 -14.44 -17.30
C SER A 311 -7.91 -15.20 -17.84
N LYS A 312 -7.14 -14.60 -18.75
CA LYS A 312 -5.92 -15.18 -19.34
C LYS A 312 -4.63 -14.68 -18.71
N ALA A 313 -4.73 -13.76 -17.75
CA ALA A 313 -3.57 -13.19 -17.09
C ALA A 313 -2.83 -14.24 -16.25
N GLY A 314 -1.50 -14.11 -16.16
CA GLY A 314 -0.69 -14.84 -15.20
C GLY A 314 -0.49 -14.07 -13.91
N THR A 315 -0.45 -12.75 -14.01
CA THR A 315 -0.32 -11.81 -12.88
C THR A 315 -1.16 -10.57 -13.13
N ILE A 316 -1.84 -10.10 -12.08
CA ILE A 316 -2.67 -8.89 -12.11
C ILE A 316 -2.22 -7.93 -11.02
N VAL A 317 -1.96 -6.66 -11.39
CA VAL A 317 -1.73 -5.56 -10.46
C VAL A 317 -2.91 -4.59 -10.56
N TRP A 318 -3.65 -4.44 -9.47
CA TRP A 318 -4.86 -3.61 -9.46
C TRP A 318 -4.71 -2.39 -8.55
N ASN A 319 -4.74 -1.20 -9.16
CA ASN A 319 -4.70 0.09 -8.47
C ASN A 319 -5.73 1.06 -9.05
N GLY A 320 -6.90 1.12 -8.47
CA GLY A 320 -7.98 2.05 -8.79
C GLY A 320 -9.11 1.45 -9.62
N PRO A 321 -10.33 1.99 -9.44
CA PRO A 321 -11.53 1.58 -10.18
C PRO A 321 -11.49 2.06 -11.63
N VAL A 322 -12.34 1.50 -12.49
CA VAL A 322 -12.47 1.90 -13.89
C VAL A 322 -13.64 2.85 -14.15
N GLY A 323 -14.41 3.19 -13.12
CA GLY A 323 -15.54 4.12 -13.17
C GLY A 323 -15.88 4.68 -11.81
N VAL A 324 -16.94 5.49 -11.75
CA VAL A 324 -17.49 6.09 -10.51
C VAL A 324 -18.33 5.04 -9.78
N PHE A 325 -17.66 4.01 -9.26
CA PHE A 325 -18.30 2.83 -8.68
C PHE A 325 -19.08 3.12 -7.39
N GLU A 326 -18.88 4.29 -6.78
CA GLU A 326 -19.64 4.76 -5.63
C GLU A 326 -21.12 4.94 -5.96
N PHE A 327 -21.43 5.28 -7.21
CA PHE A 327 -22.79 5.38 -7.73
C PHE A 327 -23.18 4.08 -8.43
N ASP A 328 -24.21 3.40 -7.95
CA ASP A 328 -24.61 2.08 -8.46
C ASP A 328 -24.87 2.06 -9.97
N ALA A 329 -25.40 3.15 -10.53
CA ALA A 329 -25.62 3.30 -11.97
C ALA A 329 -24.34 3.27 -12.82
N PHE A 330 -23.18 3.55 -12.20
CA PHE A 330 -21.87 3.62 -12.83
C PHE A 330 -20.85 2.66 -12.21
N ALA A 331 -21.33 1.64 -11.49
CA ALA A 331 -20.49 0.65 -10.83
C ALA A 331 -20.22 -0.61 -11.68
N GLY A 332 -20.97 -0.78 -12.79
CA GLY A 332 -20.98 -2.02 -13.57
C GLY A 332 -19.63 -2.41 -14.13
N GLY A 333 -18.86 -1.46 -14.65
CA GLY A 333 -17.53 -1.73 -15.18
C GLY A 333 -16.56 -2.22 -14.10
N THR A 334 -16.50 -1.54 -12.97
CA THR A 334 -15.64 -1.93 -11.84
C THR A 334 -16.08 -3.28 -11.26
N GLU A 335 -17.39 -3.56 -11.19
CA GLU A 335 -17.92 -4.84 -10.72
C GLU A 335 -17.48 -6.00 -11.61
N VAL A 336 -17.59 -5.86 -12.93
CA VAL A 336 -17.16 -6.88 -13.90
C VAL A 336 -15.67 -7.14 -13.79
N ILE A 337 -14.86 -6.09 -13.69
CA ILE A 337 -13.40 -6.20 -13.49
C ILE A 337 -13.08 -6.90 -12.17
N ALA A 338 -13.72 -6.49 -11.09
CA ALA A 338 -13.53 -7.10 -9.76
C ALA A 338 -13.84 -8.60 -9.76
N LYS A 339 -14.95 -8.99 -10.36
CA LYS A 339 -15.35 -10.40 -10.50
C LYS A 339 -14.38 -11.18 -11.40
N ALA A 340 -13.94 -10.59 -12.51
CA ALA A 340 -12.97 -11.23 -13.39
C ALA A 340 -11.62 -11.48 -12.70
N ILE A 341 -11.16 -10.54 -11.87
CA ILE A 341 -9.96 -10.73 -11.05
C ILE A 341 -10.19 -11.86 -10.03
N ALA A 342 -11.33 -11.85 -9.35
CA ALA A 342 -11.68 -12.83 -8.32
C ALA A 342 -11.80 -14.28 -8.87
N GLU A 343 -12.19 -14.42 -10.12
CA GLU A 343 -12.37 -15.70 -10.83
C GLU A 343 -11.12 -16.14 -11.59
N SER A 344 -10.15 -15.24 -11.77
CA SER A 344 -8.89 -15.55 -12.48
C SER A 344 -7.98 -16.45 -11.65
N GLU A 345 -7.24 -17.33 -12.32
CA GLU A 345 -6.16 -18.12 -11.72
C GLU A 345 -4.84 -17.32 -11.58
N ALA A 346 -4.83 -16.07 -12.00
CA ALA A 346 -3.68 -15.20 -11.90
C ALA A 346 -3.31 -14.92 -10.44
N PHE A 347 -2.02 -14.74 -10.17
CA PHE A 347 -1.61 -14.07 -8.93
C PHE A 347 -2.06 -12.60 -9.00
N SER A 348 -2.96 -12.21 -8.11
CA SER A 348 -3.50 -10.84 -8.06
C SER A 348 -2.99 -10.10 -6.84
N ILE A 349 -2.46 -8.89 -7.06
CA ILE A 349 -2.14 -7.94 -6.00
C ILE A 349 -2.96 -6.67 -6.18
N ALA A 350 -3.58 -6.19 -5.11
CA ALA A 350 -4.39 -4.99 -5.12
C ALA A 350 -3.95 -4.04 -4.00
N GLY A 351 -4.01 -2.74 -4.27
CA GLY A 351 -3.68 -1.73 -3.27
C GLY A 351 -4.17 -0.34 -3.67
N GLY A 352 -4.23 0.55 -2.67
CA GLY A 352 -4.80 1.89 -2.78
C GLY A 352 -6.22 1.96 -2.22
N GLY A 353 -6.58 3.09 -1.60
CA GLY A 353 -7.84 3.23 -0.86
C GLY A 353 -9.08 2.92 -1.69
N ASP A 354 -9.17 3.48 -2.90
CA ASP A 354 -10.32 3.27 -3.79
C ASP A 354 -10.43 1.81 -4.26
N THR A 355 -9.29 1.12 -4.44
CA THR A 355 -9.26 -0.31 -4.77
C THR A 355 -9.80 -1.14 -3.61
N LEU A 356 -9.38 -0.85 -2.39
CA LEU A 356 -9.86 -1.55 -1.20
C LEU A 356 -11.37 -1.32 -0.98
N ALA A 357 -11.86 -0.10 -1.25
CA ALA A 357 -13.28 0.22 -1.20
C ALA A 357 -14.08 -0.58 -2.24
N ALA A 358 -13.58 -0.72 -3.47
CA ALA A 358 -14.19 -1.56 -4.49
C ALA A 358 -14.19 -3.04 -4.09
N ILE A 359 -13.08 -3.56 -3.58
CA ILE A 359 -12.97 -4.94 -3.06
C ILE A 359 -14.01 -5.20 -1.97
N ALA A 360 -14.19 -4.26 -1.05
CA ALA A 360 -15.18 -4.36 0.02
C ALA A 360 -16.61 -4.30 -0.52
N LYS A 361 -16.91 -3.35 -1.43
CA LYS A 361 -18.23 -3.20 -2.05
C LYS A 361 -18.68 -4.48 -2.76
N PHE A 362 -17.78 -5.12 -3.49
CA PHE A 362 -18.11 -6.33 -4.27
C PHE A 362 -17.84 -7.65 -3.54
N GLY A 363 -17.35 -7.60 -2.30
CA GLY A 363 -17.22 -8.77 -1.42
C GLY A 363 -16.19 -9.81 -1.89
N ILE A 364 -15.09 -9.37 -2.55
CA ILE A 364 -14.12 -10.27 -3.18
C ILE A 364 -12.77 -10.36 -2.44
N ALA A 365 -12.67 -9.82 -1.23
CA ALA A 365 -11.40 -9.76 -0.50
C ALA A 365 -10.68 -11.10 -0.37
N ASN A 366 -11.44 -12.18 -0.12
CA ASN A 366 -10.90 -13.53 0.02
C ASN A 366 -10.52 -14.22 -1.32
N LYS A 367 -10.74 -13.55 -2.45
CA LYS A 367 -10.42 -14.03 -3.79
C LYS A 367 -9.20 -13.31 -4.40
N ILE A 368 -8.71 -12.25 -3.77
CA ILE A 368 -7.50 -11.56 -4.17
C ILE A 368 -6.30 -12.25 -3.51
N SER A 369 -5.26 -12.56 -4.28
CA SER A 369 -4.09 -13.30 -3.77
C SER A 369 -3.34 -12.49 -2.69
N TYR A 370 -3.24 -11.19 -2.87
CA TYR A 370 -2.66 -10.28 -1.87
C TYR A 370 -3.29 -8.89 -1.93
N ILE A 371 -3.73 -8.39 -0.78
CA ILE A 371 -4.22 -7.02 -0.62
C ILE A 371 -3.18 -6.24 0.17
N SER A 372 -2.52 -5.27 -0.49
CA SER A 372 -1.53 -4.43 0.17
C SER A 372 -2.18 -3.47 1.15
N THR A 373 -1.66 -3.45 2.36
CA THR A 373 -2.02 -2.46 3.38
C THR A 373 -1.19 -1.18 3.26
N GLY A 374 -0.25 -1.14 2.31
CA GLY A 374 0.80 -0.15 2.20
C GLY A 374 0.37 1.24 1.78
N GLY A 375 -0.81 1.43 1.20
CA GLY A 375 -1.27 2.74 0.75
C GLY A 375 -0.23 3.47 -0.11
N GLY A 376 0.37 4.55 0.44
CA GLY A 376 1.38 5.34 -0.25
C GLY A 376 2.65 4.56 -0.59
N ALA A 377 3.12 3.67 0.29
CA ALA A 377 4.31 2.85 0.03
C ALA A 377 4.10 1.89 -1.15
N PHE A 378 2.89 1.30 -1.27
CA PHE A 378 2.53 0.48 -2.42
C PHE A 378 2.59 1.29 -3.73
N LEU A 379 2.04 2.51 -3.73
CA LEU A 379 2.07 3.38 -4.91
C LEU A 379 3.51 3.76 -5.29
N GLU A 380 4.32 4.17 -4.32
CA GLU A 380 5.73 4.51 -4.58
C GLU A 380 6.54 3.31 -5.08
N PHE A 381 6.22 2.10 -4.61
CA PHE A 381 6.84 0.89 -5.14
C PHE A 381 6.43 0.64 -6.60
N LEU A 382 5.14 0.83 -6.96
CA LEU A 382 4.68 0.75 -8.35
C LEU A 382 5.34 1.79 -9.26
N GLU A 383 5.69 2.97 -8.72
CA GLU A 383 6.47 4.01 -9.40
C GLU A 383 7.94 3.59 -9.65
N GLY A 384 8.37 2.45 -9.10
CA GLY A 384 9.75 1.99 -9.20
C GLY A 384 10.70 2.70 -8.25
N LYS A 385 10.17 3.44 -7.26
CA LYS A 385 10.99 4.10 -6.23
C LYS A 385 11.54 3.09 -5.25
N LYS A 386 12.75 3.34 -4.79
CA LYS A 386 13.32 2.63 -3.67
C LYS A 386 12.71 3.16 -2.37
N LEU A 387 12.27 2.26 -1.52
CA LEU A 387 11.66 2.63 -0.24
C LEU A 387 12.75 2.69 0.84
N PRO A 388 12.96 3.84 1.51
CA PRO A 388 14.08 4.03 2.45
C PRO A 388 14.13 2.98 3.55
N ALA A 389 12.96 2.61 4.12
CA ALA A 389 12.89 1.61 5.18
C ALA A 389 13.21 0.18 4.72
N LEU A 390 13.19 -0.09 3.42
CA LEU A 390 13.64 -1.36 2.84
C LEU A 390 15.12 -1.35 2.52
N GLU A 391 15.60 -0.26 1.92
CA GLU A 391 17.02 -0.11 1.56
C GLU A 391 17.93 -0.26 2.78
N ILE A 392 17.54 0.31 3.93
CA ILE A 392 18.33 0.23 5.16
C ILE A 392 18.39 -1.19 5.75
N LEU A 393 17.42 -2.07 5.42
CA LEU A 393 17.40 -3.46 5.85
C LEU A 393 18.20 -4.39 4.94
N GLU A 394 18.54 -3.94 3.72
CA GLU A 394 19.39 -4.72 2.82
C GLU A 394 20.81 -4.80 3.36
N PRO A 395 21.50 -5.97 3.22
CA PRO A 395 22.89 -6.09 3.61
C PRO A 395 23.73 -5.08 2.84
N VAL A 396 24.54 -4.29 3.56
CA VAL A 396 25.49 -3.36 2.92
C VAL A 396 26.42 -4.19 2.02
N SER A 397 26.33 -3.97 0.71
CA SER A 397 27.26 -4.57 -0.25
C SER A 397 28.63 -3.90 -0.07
N TYR A 398 29.57 -4.57 0.56
CA TYR A 398 30.95 -4.11 0.78
C TYR A 398 31.77 -3.97 -0.51
N THR A 399 31.14 -3.76 -1.67
CA THR A 399 31.85 -3.66 -2.96
C THR A 399 32.43 -2.27 -3.26
N HIS A 400 32.23 -1.25 -2.42
CA HIS A 400 32.74 0.12 -2.67
C HIS A 400 33.76 0.66 -1.67
N LEU A 401 34.31 -0.16 -0.76
CA LEU A 401 35.34 0.27 0.20
C LEU A 401 36.73 -0.33 -0.08
N ARG A 402 37.08 -0.58 -1.34
CA ARG A 402 38.47 -0.82 -1.77
C ARG A 402 38.81 0.04 -2.98
N ALA A 403 38.89 1.34 -2.77
CA ALA A 403 39.66 2.24 -3.62
C ALA A 403 39.92 3.51 -2.82
N HIS A 404 40.97 3.48 -1.99
CA HIS A 404 41.94 4.57 -1.77
C HIS A 404 43.03 4.07 -0.88
#